data_dc0c7d4c2ab92f4a6d1f8b8ed7495fe0
#
_entry.id   dc0c7d4c2ab92f4a6d1f8b8ed7495fe0
#
_cell.length_a   1.000
_cell.length_b   1.000
_cell.length_c   1.000
_cell.angle_alpha   90.00
_cell.angle_beta   90.00
_cell.angle_gamma   90.00
#
_symmetry.space_group_name_H-M   'P 1'
#
loop_
_entity.id
_entity.type
_entity.pdbx_description
1 polymer ?
#
loop_
_entity_poly.entity_id
_entity_poly.type
_entity_poly.pdbx_seq_one_letter_code
_entity_poly.pdbx_strand_id
1 'polypeptide(L)'
;MTVHRPGLPEDLPPAEELWARWALLAALEATTEDEERPPRYRTGRWIDDEGLHWDDCGCTWWVMSKGGEGRFVLYGEDEASDVKWYEPAIDVLAGGPDWLPYEALRHRLAGHEIGCVYWYENGAWARAPYPDGLDDDGLDCGMSSFIDRSEVLGDLTNHLDDTVDGQSADSLLADAEAYRLEPQRLLERLGQTNGNDDPLDRPAIVRALARAGLTGEFAATDTV
;
A
#
# COMPACT_ATOMS: atom_id res chain seq x y z
N MET A 1 11.05 -3.41 -11.95
CA MET A 1 10.49 -4.79 -12.16
C MET A 1 9.23 -4.65 -13.00
N THR A 2 8.91 -5.58 -13.91
CA THR A 2 7.70 -5.47 -14.74
C THR A 2 6.63 -6.36 -14.14
N VAL A 3 5.50 -5.79 -13.75
CA VAL A 3 4.31 -6.53 -13.31
C VAL A 3 3.64 -7.16 -14.51
N HIS A 4 3.24 -8.44 -14.42
CA HIS A 4 2.54 -9.13 -15.50
C HIS A 4 1.10 -8.60 -15.68
N ARG A 5 0.52 -8.87 -16.83
CA ARG A 5 -0.89 -8.61 -17.15
C ARG A 5 -1.56 -9.91 -17.65
N PRO A 6 -2.55 -10.43 -16.89
CA PRO A 6 -2.92 -10.04 -15.53
C PRO A 6 -1.80 -10.32 -14.52
N GLY A 7 -1.82 -9.64 -13.39
CA GLY A 7 -0.80 -9.71 -12.36
C GLY A 7 -0.63 -11.12 -11.78
N LEU A 8 0.60 -11.49 -11.46
CA LEU A 8 0.93 -12.76 -10.82
C LEU A 8 1.25 -12.55 -9.33
N PRO A 9 0.94 -13.51 -8.44
CA PRO A 9 1.35 -13.43 -7.04
C PRO A 9 2.85 -13.18 -6.83
N GLU A 10 3.69 -13.72 -7.70
CA GLU A 10 5.15 -13.55 -7.69
C GLU A 10 5.64 -12.17 -8.16
N ASP A 11 4.78 -11.34 -8.72
CA ASP A 11 5.11 -9.93 -9.03
C ASP A 11 5.17 -9.07 -7.75
N LEU A 12 4.49 -9.52 -6.70
CA LEU A 12 4.43 -8.80 -5.44
C LEU A 12 5.64 -9.15 -4.56
N PRO A 13 6.34 -8.16 -3.96
CA PRO A 13 7.36 -8.46 -2.96
C PRO A 13 6.73 -9.06 -1.70
N PRO A 14 7.53 -9.58 -0.75
CA PRO A 14 7.01 -9.97 0.56
C PRO A 14 6.08 -8.91 1.14
N ALA A 15 4.96 -9.34 1.74
CA ALA A 15 3.91 -8.40 2.14
C ALA A 15 4.39 -7.35 3.15
N GLU A 16 5.32 -7.73 4.01
CA GLU A 16 5.94 -6.82 4.98
C GLU A 16 6.76 -5.73 4.28
N GLU A 17 7.47 -6.06 3.19
CA GLU A 17 8.22 -5.08 2.42
C GLU A 17 7.28 -4.14 1.66
N LEU A 18 6.24 -4.69 1.00
CA LEU A 18 5.23 -3.89 0.31
C LEU A 18 4.53 -2.93 1.27
N TRP A 19 4.14 -3.43 2.45
CA TRP A 19 3.55 -2.61 3.52
C TRP A 19 4.48 -1.48 3.93
N ALA A 20 5.76 -1.78 4.20
CA ALA A 20 6.71 -0.78 4.68
C ALA A 20 6.97 0.32 3.65
N ARG A 21 7.11 -0.04 2.37
CA ARG A 21 7.29 0.90 1.25
C ARG A 21 6.10 1.85 1.11
N TRP A 22 4.91 1.27 1.03
CA TRP A 22 3.68 2.04 0.89
C TRP A 22 3.42 2.91 2.13
N ALA A 23 3.58 2.35 3.33
CA ALA A 23 3.39 3.09 4.58
C ALA A 23 4.36 4.25 4.75
N LEU A 24 5.61 4.12 4.30
CA LEU A 24 6.57 5.21 4.30
C LEU A 24 6.07 6.36 3.42
N LEU A 25 5.66 6.07 2.18
CA LEU A 25 5.17 7.09 1.25
C LEU A 25 3.86 7.72 1.76
N ALA A 26 2.93 6.92 2.31
CA ALA A 26 1.71 7.44 2.91
C ALA A 26 1.99 8.35 4.13
N ALA A 27 3.02 8.03 4.91
CA ALA A 27 3.41 8.87 6.03
C ALA A 27 3.98 10.23 5.57
N LEU A 28 4.72 10.27 4.47
CA LEU A 28 5.28 11.52 3.92
C LEU A 28 4.20 12.48 3.40
N GLU A 29 3.05 11.96 2.99
CA GLU A 29 1.89 12.74 2.54
C GLU A 29 0.90 13.06 3.67
N ALA A 30 1.09 12.50 4.87
CA ALA A 30 0.14 12.62 5.96
C ALA A 30 -0.02 14.07 6.44
N THR A 31 -1.26 14.52 6.57
CA THR A 31 -1.65 15.81 7.18
C THR A 31 -2.70 15.63 8.26
N THR A 32 -2.73 16.51 9.23
CA THR A 32 -3.78 16.53 10.26
C THR A 32 -5.15 16.78 9.63
N GLU A 33 -5.23 17.61 8.59
CA GLU A 33 -6.48 17.88 7.87
C GLU A 33 -7.03 16.59 7.23
N ASP A 34 -6.18 15.79 6.59
CA ASP A 34 -6.61 14.53 5.96
C ASP A 34 -6.99 13.48 7.00
N GLU A 35 -6.33 13.43 8.16
CA GLU A 35 -6.74 12.54 9.26
C GLU A 35 -8.16 12.83 9.76
N GLU A 36 -8.59 14.10 9.76
CA GLU A 36 -9.93 14.53 10.17
C GLU A 36 -10.97 14.37 9.03
N ARG A 37 -10.51 14.29 7.78
CA ARG A 37 -11.40 14.15 6.61
C ARG A 37 -12.01 12.75 6.53
N PRO A 38 -13.33 12.61 6.28
CA PRO A 38 -13.92 11.28 6.07
C PRO A 38 -13.22 10.51 4.95
N PRO A 39 -12.95 9.19 5.10
CA PRO A 39 -12.18 8.40 4.12
C PRO A 39 -12.63 8.57 2.66
N ARG A 40 -13.95 8.61 2.42
CA ARG A 40 -14.54 8.76 1.07
C ARG A 40 -14.18 10.06 0.33
N TYR A 41 -13.52 11.00 1.00
CA TYR A 41 -13.08 12.27 0.41
C TYR A 41 -11.56 12.43 0.45
N ARG A 42 -10.83 11.40 0.90
CA ARG A 42 -9.38 11.39 0.86
C ARG A 42 -8.91 10.91 -0.50
N THR A 43 -7.79 11.46 -0.94
CA THR A 43 -7.09 11.09 -2.17
C THR A 43 -5.60 11.03 -1.88
N GLY A 44 -4.81 10.47 -2.78
CA GLY A 44 -3.40 10.20 -2.54
C GLY A 44 -3.18 8.94 -1.69
N ARG A 45 -2.16 8.96 -0.87
CA ARG A 45 -1.76 7.83 -0.03
C ARG A 45 -2.02 8.13 1.44
N TRP A 46 -2.71 7.27 2.14
CA TRP A 46 -2.94 7.45 3.59
C TRP A 46 -2.97 6.12 4.33
N ILE A 47 -2.93 6.19 5.66
CA ILE A 47 -3.11 5.05 6.55
C ILE A 47 -4.18 5.36 7.60
N ASP A 48 -5.07 4.40 7.84
CA ASP A 48 -6.06 4.44 8.91
C ASP A 48 -6.21 3.08 9.60
N ASP A 49 -7.31 2.86 10.32
CA ASP A 49 -7.53 1.61 11.05
C ASP A 49 -7.89 0.42 10.13
N GLU A 50 -8.31 0.66 8.90
CA GLU A 50 -8.52 -0.38 7.90
C GLU A 50 -7.23 -0.82 7.24
N GLY A 51 -6.23 0.06 7.16
CA GLY A 51 -4.93 -0.24 6.56
C GLY A 51 -4.32 0.90 5.77
N LEU A 52 -3.56 0.53 4.75
CA LEU A 52 -2.98 1.44 3.77
C LEU A 52 -3.93 1.62 2.60
N HIS A 53 -4.06 2.85 2.16
CA HIS A 53 -4.92 3.25 1.06
C HIS A 53 -4.15 4.06 0.04
N TRP A 54 -4.55 3.94 -1.21
CA TRP A 54 -4.15 4.80 -2.29
C TRP A 54 -5.34 5.02 -3.23
N ASP A 55 -5.58 6.28 -3.61
CA ASP A 55 -6.68 6.68 -4.50
C ASP A 55 -6.19 7.86 -5.36
N ASP A 56 -6.18 7.68 -6.68
CA ASP A 56 -5.73 8.69 -7.64
C ASP A 56 -6.78 9.76 -7.94
N CYS A 57 -7.89 9.77 -7.19
CA CYS A 57 -9.03 10.67 -7.39
C CYS A 57 -9.83 10.40 -8.67
N GLY A 58 -9.74 9.21 -9.25
CA GLY A 58 -10.40 8.94 -10.52
C GLY A 58 -10.73 7.48 -10.73
N CYS A 59 -9.79 6.75 -11.22
CA CYS A 59 -10.00 5.47 -11.85
C CYS A 59 -9.32 4.31 -11.14
N THR A 60 -8.40 4.63 -10.23
CA THR A 60 -7.54 3.63 -9.59
C THR A 60 -7.53 3.83 -8.08
N TRP A 61 -7.81 2.77 -7.34
CA TRP A 61 -7.67 2.77 -5.90
C TRP A 61 -7.30 1.38 -5.37
N TRP A 62 -6.53 1.36 -4.30
CA TRP A 62 -6.02 0.15 -3.68
C TRP A 62 -6.04 0.25 -2.16
N VAL A 63 -6.26 -0.89 -1.53
CA VAL A 63 -6.19 -1.04 -0.07
C VAL A 63 -5.34 -2.26 0.26
N MET A 64 -4.46 -2.10 1.24
CA MET A 64 -3.74 -3.21 1.85
C MET A 64 -4.01 -3.23 3.33
N SER A 65 -4.56 -4.32 3.86
CA SER A 65 -4.90 -4.47 5.27
C SER A 65 -4.27 -5.72 5.88
N LYS A 66 -4.10 -5.69 7.23
CA LYS A 66 -3.56 -6.81 8.00
C LYS A 66 -4.69 -7.73 8.47
N GLY A 67 -4.59 -9.02 8.15
CA GLY A 67 -5.52 -10.06 8.60
C GLY A 67 -5.06 -10.81 9.85
N GLY A 68 -4.09 -10.26 10.59
CA GLY A 68 -3.42 -10.87 11.72
C GLY A 68 -1.92 -11.01 11.50
N GLU A 69 -1.23 -11.74 12.38
CA GLU A 69 0.21 -11.92 12.28
C GLU A 69 0.60 -12.63 10.97
N GLY A 70 1.49 -12.01 10.18
CA GLY A 70 1.97 -12.53 8.90
C GLY A 70 0.89 -12.72 7.83
N ARG A 71 -0.28 -12.08 7.96
CA ARG A 71 -1.39 -12.16 7.02
C ARG A 71 -1.77 -10.78 6.51
N PHE A 72 -1.89 -10.67 5.19
CA PHE A 72 -2.29 -9.43 4.53
C PHE A 72 -3.30 -9.72 3.43
N VAL A 73 -4.16 -8.75 3.18
CA VAL A 73 -5.01 -8.73 1.99
C VAL A 73 -4.77 -7.43 1.23
N LEU A 74 -4.58 -7.54 -0.07
CA LEU A 74 -4.46 -6.45 -1.02
C LEU A 74 -5.64 -6.54 -1.97
N TYR A 75 -6.40 -5.47 -2.12
CA TYR A 75 -7.53 -5.42 -3.04
C TYR A 75 -7.72 -4.00 -3.57
N GLY A 76 -8.31 -3.92 -4.73
CA GLY A 76 -8.55 -2.63 -5.36
C GLY A 76 -9.07 -2.75 -6.76
N GLU A 77 -8.95 -1.67 -7.49
CA GLU A 77 -9.40 -1.54 -8.85
C GLU A 77 -8.56 -0.55 -9.64
N ASP A 78 -8.45 -0.82 -10.91
CA ASP A 78 -8.03 0.12 -11.93
C ASP A 78 -9.03 0.10 -13.10
N GLU A 79 -9.19 1.24 -13.80
CA GLU A 79 -10.11 1.33 -14.94
C GLU A 79 -9.71 0.41 -16.10
N ALA A 80 -8.43 0.04 -16.19
CA ALA A 80 -7.92 -0.90 -17.20
C ALA A 80 -8.30 -2.36 -16.91
N SER A 81 -8.81 -2.66 -15.70
CA SER A 81 -9.16 -4.03 -15.31
C SER A 81 -10.36 -4.58 -16.08
N ASP A 82 -10.18 -5.74 -16.69
CA ASP A 82 -11.25 -6.48 -17.37
C ASP A 82 -12.06 -7.37 -16.41
N VAL A 83 -11.62 -7.55 -15.17
CA VAL A 83 -12.16 -8.55 -14.23
C VAL A 83 -13.64 -8.33 -13.94
N LYS A 84 -14.07 -7.09 -13.70
CA LYS A 84 -15.47 -6.76 -13.35
C LYS A 84 -16.47 -7.04 -14.47
N TRP A 85 -15.98 -7.00 -15.70
CA TRP A 85 -16.80 -7.12 -16.90
C TRP A 85 -16.62 -8.45 -17.62
N TYR A 86 -15.83 -9.36 -17.01
CA TYR A 86 -15.55 -10.66 -17.62
C TYR A 86 -16.78 -11.57 -17.58
N GLU A 87 -17.03 -12.28 -18.69
CA GLU A 87 -18.13 -13.21 -18.84
C GLU A 87 -17.63 -14.64 -19.14
N PRO A 88 -17.95 -15.65 -18.31
CA PRO A 88 -18.74 -15.56 -17.08
C PRO A 88 -17.99 -14.84 -15.95
N ALA A 89 -18.70 -14.24 -14.99
CA ALA A 89 -18.11 -13.49 -13.88
C ALA A 89 -17.08 -14.32 -13.11
N ILE A 90 -15.93 -13.70 -12.83
CA ILE A 90 -14.83 -14.31 -12.09
C ILE A 90 -15.12 -14.24 -10.58
N ASP A 91 -15.04 -15.37 -9.88
CA ASP A 91 -15.04 -15.37 -8.40
C ASP A 91 -13.62 -15.08 -7.91
N VAL A 92 -13.30 -13.82 -7.72
CA VAL A 92 -11.97 -13.35 -7.25
C VAL A 92 -11.64 -13.76 -5.81
N LEU A 93 -12.58 -14.37 -5.09
CA LEU A 93 -12.39 -14.94 -3.74
C LEU A 93 -12.25 -16.46 -3.75
N ALA A 94 -12.33 -17.10 -4.91
CA ALA A 94 -12.23 -18.55 -5.02
C ALA A 94 -10.89 -19.08 -4.48
N GLY A 95 -10.96 -20.05 -3.57
CA GLY A 95 -9.76 -20.63 -2.95
C GLY A 95 -9.11 -19.78 -1.87
N GLY A 96 -9.70 -18.65 -1.51
CA GLY A 96 -9.21 -17.79 -0.45
C GLY A 96 -9.30 -18.48 0.94
N PRO A 97 -8.38 -18.16 1.88
CA PRO A 97 -8.36 -18.73 3.21
C PRO A 97 -9.50 -18.19 4.10
N ASP A 98 -9.91 -18.97 5.11
CA ASP A 98 -11.07 -18.67 5.97
C ASP A 98 -10.94 -17.33 6.74
N TRP A 99 -9.73 -16.80 6.93
CA TRP A 99 -9.49 -15.55 7.64
C TRP A 99 -9.75 -14.29 6.79
N LEU A 100 -9.97 -14.41 5.48
CA LEU A 100 -10.31 -13.25 4.66
C LEU A 100 -11.59 -12.57 5.16
N PRO A 101 -11.68 -11.23 5.08
CA PRO A 101 -12.89 -10.50 5.46
C PRO A 101 -13.99 -10.63 4.38
N TYR A 102 -14.47 -11.86 4.19
CA TYR A 102 -15.40 -12.22 3.10
C TYR A 102 -16.65 -11.36 3.04
N GLU A 103 -17.21 -10.97 4.19
CA GLU A 103 -18.43 -10.16 4.22
C GLU A 103 -18.17 -8.78 3.59
N ALA A 104 -17.08 -8.12 4.00
CA ALA A 104 -16.69 -6.81 3.48
C ALA A 104 -16.31 -6.88 2.00
N LEU A 105 -15.50 -7.88 1.61
CA LEU A 105 -15.07 -8.04 0.21
C LEU A 105 -16.26 -8.34 -0.70
N ARG A 106 -17.17 -9.23 -0.31
CA ARG A 106 -18.40 -9.52 -1.08
C ARG A 106 -19.33 -8.32 -1.20
N HIS A 107 -19.41 -7.49 -0.17
CA HIS A 107 -20.18 -6.25 -0.26
C HIS A 107 -19.64 -5.33 -1.33
N ARG A 108 -18.32 -5.13 -1.37
CA ARG A 108 -17.64 -4.31 -2.40
C ARG A 108 -17.76 -4.91 -3.80
N LEU A 109 -17.63 -6.25 -3.92
CA LEU A 109 -17.84 -6.95 -5.20
C LEU A 109 -19.26 -6.77 -5.73
N ALA A 110 -20.26 -6.85 -4.87
CA ALA A 110 -21.66 -6.61 -5.25
C ALA A 110 -21.90 -5.16 -5.71
N GLY A 111 -21.10 -4.22 -5.23
CA GLY A 111 -21.08 -2.81 -5.66
C GLY A 111 -20.25 -2.55 -6.92
N HIS A 112 -19.60 -3.59 -7.49
CA HIS A 112 -18.63 -3.44 -8.59
C HIS A 112 -17.46 -2.49 -8.25
N GLU A 113 -17.05 -2.50 -6.97
CA GLU A 113 -16.01 -1.60 -6.47
C GLU A 113 -14.61 -2.22 -6.55
N ILE A 114 -14.48 -3.56 -6.67
CA ILE A 114 -13.20 -4.27 -6.66
C ILE A 114 -12.98 -5.01 -7.97
N GLY A 115 -11.77 -4.86 -8.53
CA GLY A 115 -11.30 -5.58 -9.70
C GLY A 115 -10.50 -6.84 -9.36
N CYS A 116 -9.71 -6.82 -8.29
CA CYS A 116 -8.91 -7.98 -7.89
C CYS A 116 -8.70 -8.06 -6.37
N VAL A 117 -8.33 -9.27 -5.91
CA VAL A 117 -8.01 -9.56 -4.51
C VAL A 117 -6.82 -10.50 -4.47
N TYR A 118 -5.79 -10.11 -3.73
CA TYR A 118 -4.62 -10.91 -3.39
C TYR A 118 -4.56 -11.10 -1.88
N TRP A 119 -4.12 -12.26 -1.43
CA TRP A 119 -3.89 -12.53 -0.01
C TRP A 119 -2.50 -13.12 0.21
N TYR A 120 -1.92 -12.79 1.36
CA TYR A 120 -0.59 -13.25 1.77
C TYR A 120 -0.68 -14.00 3.09
N GLU A 121 -0.15 -15.21 3.11
CA GLU A 121 0.08 -15.98 4.31
C GLU A 121 1.21 -16.98 4.10
N ASN A 122 1.86 -17.43 5.18
CA ASN A 122 2.96 -18.40 5.12
C ASN A 122 4.11 -17.99 4.18
N GLY A 123 4.36 -16.69 4.05
CA GLY A 123 5.46 -16.16 3.24
C GLY A 123 5.17 -16.08 1.73
N ALA A 124 3.93 -16.24 1.29
CA ALA A 124 3.58 -16.21 -0.13
C ALA A 124 2.27 -15.49 -0.41
N TRP A 125 2.24 -14.74 -1.52
CA TRP A 125 1.01 -14.21 -2.11
C TRP A 125 0.26 -15.29 -2.86
N ALA A 126 -1.05 -15.16 -2.89
CA ALA A 126 -1.94 -15.95 -3.72
C ALA A 126 -3.16 -15.10 -4.16
N ARG A 127 -3.86 -15.55 -5.18
CA ARG A 127 -5.13 -15.02 -5.68
C ARG A 127 -6.00 -16.13 -6.24
N ALA A 128 -7.25 -15.82 -6.52
CA ALA A 128 -8.11 -16.72 -7.28
C ALA A 128 -7.51 -17.00 -8.69
N PRO A 129 -7.71 -18.19 -9.25
CA PRO A 129 -7.31 -18.47 -10.61
C PRO A 129 -8.10 -17.63 -11.60
N TYR A 130 -7.42 -17.00 -12.55
CA TYR A 130 -8.04 -16.28 -13.64
C TYR A 130 -8.22 -17.18 -14.87
N PRO A 131 -9.23 -16.93 -15.71
CA PRO A 131 -9.36 -17.60 -16.98
C PRO A 131 -8.26 -17.17 -17.96
N ASP A 132 -7.87 -18.08 -18.87
CA ASP A 132 -6.79 -17.84 -19.85
C ASP A 132 -7.03 -16.63 -20.77
N GLY A 133 -8.28 -16.17 -20.89
CA GLY A 133 -8.64 -15.02 -21.74
C GLY A 133 -8.75 -13.70 -21.01
N LEU A 134 -8.35 -13.61 -19.75
CA LEU A 134 -8.26 -12.33 -19.05
C LEU A 134 -6.98 -11.61 -19.44
N ASP A 135 -7.08 -10.41 -19.98
CA ASP A 135 -5.93 -9.63 -20.45
C ASP A 135 -5.33 -8.75 -19.37
N ASP A 136 -6.15 -8.21 -18.44
CA ASP A 136 -5.69 -7.28 -17.41
C ASP A 136 -6.53 -7.38 -16.13
N ASP A 137 -5.90 -7.32 -14.96
CA ASP A 137 -6.56 -7.23 -13.66
C ASP A 137 -6.31 -5.90 -12.93
N GLY A 138 -5.56 -5.00 -13.55
CA GLY A 138 -5.27 -3.67 -13.04
C GLY A 138 -4.13 -3.60 -12.02
N LEU A 139 -3.48 -4.71 -11.66
CA LEU A 139 -2.44 -4.72 -10.62
C LEU A 139 -1.24 -3.83 -10.98
N ASP A 140 -0.84 -3.78 -12.23
CA ASP A 140 0.32 -3.02 -12.68
C ASP A 140 0.07 -1.50 -12.69
N CYS A 141 -1.21 -1.08 -12.86
CA CYS A 141 -1.61 0.31 -12.79
C CYS A 141 -1.58 0.82 -11.37
N GLY A 142 -0.84 1.50 -10.80
CA GLY A 142 -0.83 2.03 -9.45
C GLY A 142 0.02 1.24 -8.46
N MET A 143 -0.03 -0.08 -8.49
CA MET A 143 0.75 -0.89 -7.57
C MET A 143 2.25 -0.94 -7.94
N SER A 144 2.62 -0.73 -9.19
CA SER A 144 4.02 -0.68 -9.63
C SER A 144 4.86 0.33 -8.84
N SER A 145 4.28 1.47 -8.46
CA SER A 145 4.95 2.51 -7.67
C SER A 145 5.33 2.07 -6.25
N PHE A 146 4.74 0.99 -5.72
CA PHE A 146 5.06 0.41 -4.41
C PHE A 146 5.84 -0.90 -4.54
N ILE A 147 5.61 -1.64 -5.63
CA ILE A 147 6.26 -2.91 -5.93
C ILE A 147 7.72 -2.69 -6.32
N ASP A 148 7.98 -1.74 -7.22
CA ASP A 148 9.34 -1.43 -7.67
C ASP A 148 10.06 -0.54 -6.65
N ARG A 149 11.06 -1.11 -5.96
CA ARG A 149 11.84 -0.40 -4.95
C ARG A 149 12.53 0.86 -5.51
N SER A 150 12.85 0.89 -6.79
CA SER A 150 13.47 2.07 -7.41
C SER A 150 12.48 3.22 -7.58
N GLU A 151 11.20 2.93 -7.85
CA GLU A 151 10.14 3.93 -7.90
C GLU A 151 9.90 4.51 -6.49
N VAL A 152 9.78 3.63 -5.47
CA VAL A 152 9.66 4.07 -4.07
C VAL A 152 10.82 4.97 -3.66
N LEU A 153 12.06 4.60 -4.04
CA LEU A 153 13.24 5.40 -3.73
C LEU A 153 13.21 6.76 -4.45
N GLY A 154 12.74 6.80 -5.69
CA GLY A 154 12.52 8.03 -6.45
C GLY A 154 11.52 8.95 -5.76
N ASP A 155 10.35 8.42 -5.38
CA ASP A 155 9.31 9.16 -4.65
C ASP A 155 9.83 9.67 -3.28
N LEU A 156 10.48 8.80 -2.51
CA LEU A 156 11.11 9.21 -1.25
C LEU A 156 12.08 10.37 -1.46
N THR A 157 12.93 10.28 -2.48
CA THR A 157 13.94 11.32 -2.78
C THR A 157 13.30 12.68 -3.07
N ASN A 158 12.13 12.71 -3.71
CA ASN A 158 11.39 13.95 -3.98
C ASN A 158 10.89 14.67 -2.72
N HIS A 159 10.80 13.97 -1.58
CA HIS A 159 10.41 14.54 -0.28
C HIS A 159 11.61 14.95 0.58
N LEU A 160 12.81 14.51 0.22
CA LEU A 160 14.02 14.84 0.98
C LEU A 160 14.58 16.21 0.59
N ASP A 161 15.34 16.79 1.51
CA ASP A 161 16.11 18.02 1.23
C ASP A 161 17.14 17.76 0.11
N ASP A 162 17.33 18.71 -0.79
CA ASP A 162 18.25 18.60 -1.94
C ASP A 162 19.71 18.26 -1.57
N THR A 163 20.07 18.42 -0.30
CA THR A 163 21.41 18.07 0.21
C THR A 163 21.55 16.60 0.60
N VAL A 164 20.46 15.83 0.59
CA VAL A 164 20.46 14.41 0.94
C VAL A 164 20.89 13.59 -0.26
N ASP A 165 21.96 12.81 -0.10
CA ASP A 165 22.44 11.93 -1.16
C ASP A 165 21.60 10.65 -1.30
N GLY A 166 21.68 9.99 -2.46
CA GLY A 166 20.92 8.78 -2.75
C GLY A 166 21.24 7.62 -1.80
N GLN A 167 22.43 7.54 -1.22
CA GLN A 167 22.79 6.51 -0.24
C GLN A 167 22.04 6.73 1.09
N SER A 168 21.86 7.97 1.49
CA SER A 168 21.08 8.32 2.67
C SER A 168 19.60 8.02 2.48
N ALA A 169 19.03 8.31 1.31
CA ALA A 169 17.67 7.94 0.94
C ALA A 169 17.45 6.42 0.94
N ASP A 170 18.36 5.67 0.33
CA ASP A 170 18.34 4.20 0.31
C ASP A 170 18.40 3.61 1.74
N SER A 171 19.22 4.21 2.62
CA SER A 171 19.30 3.79 4.03
C SER A 171 18.00 4.03 4.80
N LEU A 172 17.29 5.15 4.55
CA LEU A 172 15.98 5.42 5.17
C LEU A 172 14.93 4.40 4.70
N LEU A 173 14.89 4.09 3.41
CA LEU A 173 14.01 3.07 2.87
C LEU A 173 14.31 1.69 3.46
N ALA A 174 15.58 1.31 3.53
CA ALA A 174 16.00 0.04 4.13
C ALA A 174 15.65 -0.05 5.64
N ASP A 175 15.72 1.07 6.36
CA ASP A 175 15.31 1.12 7.77
C ASP A 175 13.77 0.98 7.92
N ALA A 176 13.00 1.55 6.98
CA ALA A 176 11.55 1.34 6.93
C ALA A 176 11.21 -0.13 6.62
N GLU A 177 11.80 -0.73 5.58
CA GLU A 177 11.64 -2.14 5.20
C GLU A 177 12.01 -3.11 6.35
N ALA A 178 12.93 -2.69 7.22
CA ALA A 178 13.32 -3.46 8.41
C ALA A 178 12.53 -3.09 9.68
N TYR A 179 11.49 -2.26 9.60
CA TYR A 179 10.64 -1.82 10.72
C TYR A 179 11.43 -1.22 11.90
N ARG A 180 12.48 -0.46 11.59
CA ARG A 180 13.35 0.21 12.58
C ARG A 180 13.63 1.68 12.23
N LEU A 181 12.74 2.29 11.45
CA LEU A 181 12.89 3.67 11.05
C LEU A 181 12.79 4.61 12.27
N GLU A 182 13.82 5.40 12.48
CA GLU A 182 13.81 6.46 13.50
C GLU A 182 13.11 7.71 12.95
N PRO A 183 11.93 8.10 13.47
CA PRO A 183 11.17 9.24 12.94
C PRO A 183 12.00 10.52 12.91
N GLN A 184 12.77 10.78 13.97
CA GLN A 184 13.60 11.99 14.03
C GLN A 184 14.64 12.04 12.92
N ARG A 185 15.28 10.90 12.62
CA ARG A 185 16.26 10.79 11.53
C ARG A 185 15.62 11.07 10.15
N LEU A 186 14.40 10.60 9.92
CA LEU A 186 13.64 10.91 8.71
C LEU A 186 13.32 12.42 8.67
N LEU A 187 12.73 12.98 9.73
CA LEU A 187 12.33 14.39 9.80
C LEU A 187 13.49 15.37 9.58
N GLU A 188 14.70 15.01 10.01
CA GLU A 188 15.91 15.83 9.79
C GLU A 188 16.35 15.86 8.32
N ARG A 189 15.90 14.92 7.52
CA ARG A 189 16.26 14.77 6.11
C ARG A 189 15.18 15.27 5.15
N LEU A 190 13.97 15.52 5.67
CA LEU A 190 12.85 16.02 4.84
C LEU A 190 13.09 17.49 4.46
N GLY A 191 12.66 17.85 3.26
CA GLY A 191 12.57 19.23 2.79
C GLY A 191 11.66 20.09 3.67
N GLN A 192 11.39 21.31 3.24
CA GLN A 192 10.50 22.24 3.97
C GLN A 192 9.04 22.06 3.58
N THR A 193 8.78 21.56 2.38
CA THR A 193 7.45 21.39 1.78
C THR A 193 7.26 19.97 1.26
N ASN A 194 6.01 19.59 1.08
CA ASN A 194 5.64 18.38 0.33
C ASN A 194 5.76 18.62 -1.19
N GLY A 195 5.46 17.58 -2.00
CA GLY A 195 5.51 17.67 -3.46
C GLY A 195 4.55 18.71 -4.08
N ASN A 196 3.65 19.32 -3.29
CA ASN A 196 2.70 20.36 -3.71
C ASN A 196 3.07 21.76 -3.17
N ASP A 197 4.30 21.96 -2.71
CA ASP A 197 4.77 23.21 -2.06
C ASP A 197 4.08 23.56 -0.74
N ASP A 198 3.26 22.67 -0.16
CA ASP A 198 2.67 22.88 1.15
C ASP A 198 3.66 22.55 2.27
N PRO A 199 3.61 23.25 3.43
CA PRO A 199 4.43 22.91 4.58
C PRO A 199 4.18 21.49 5.08
N LEU A 200 5.24 20.74 5.38
CA LEU A 200 5.14 19.40 5.94
C LEU A 200 4.48 19.39 7.32
N ASP A 201 3.47 18.55 7.50
CA ASP A 201 2.87 18.28 8.82
C ASP A 201 3.68 17.19 9.56
N ARG A 202 4.81 17.59 10.14
CA ARG A 202 5.73 16.69 10.85
C ARG A 202 5.05 15.87 11.96
N PRO A 203 4.12 16.41 12.77
CA PRO A 203 3.34 15.62 13.72
C PRO A 203 2.48 14.54 13.08
N ALA A 204 1.82 14.83 11.95
CA ALA A 204 1.02 13.83 11.22
C ALA A 204 1.91 12.72 10.67
N ILE A 205 3.08 13.07 10.09
CA ILE A 205 4.07 12.08 9.63
C ILE A 205 4.45 11.11 10.75
N VAL A 206 4.78 11.61 11.93
CA VAL A 206 5.15 10.75 13.08
C VAL A 206 4.01 9.82 13.48
N ARG A 207 2.77 10.34 13.54
CA ARG A 207 1.59 9.51 13.83
C ARG A 207 1.36 8.42 12.80
N ALA A 208 1.50 8.74 11.51
CA ALA A 208 1.35 7.78 10.42
C ALA A 208 2.42 6.68 10.47
N LEU A 209 3.69 7.02 10.70
CA LEU A 209 4.78 6.05 10.88
C LEU A 209 4.52 5.11 12.08
N ALA A 210 4.04 5.64 13.19
CA ALA A 210 3.69 4.85 14.37
C ALA A 210 2.51 3.92 14.09
N ARG A 211 1.44 4.43 13.44
CA ARG A 211 0.27 3.63 13.04
C ARG A 211 0.66 2.48 12.10
N ALA A 212 1.59 2.73 11.18
CA ALA A 212 2.12 1.72 10.27
C ALA A 212 2.99 0.66 10.96
N GLY A 213 3.50 0.95 12.18
CA GLY A 213 4.43 0.09 12.92
C GLY A 213 5.88 0.16 12.42
N LEU A 214 6.25 1.20 11.65
CA LEU A 214 7.60 1.31 11.06
C LEU A 214 8.70 1.71 12.05
N THR A 215 8.34 2.15 13.26
CA THR A 215 9.25 2.76 14.24
C THR A 215 9.84 1.79 15.26
N GLY A 216 9.63 0.50 15.11
CA GLY A 216 10.18 -0.53 16.02
C GLY A 216 9.53 -0.61 17.40
N GLU A 217 8.63 0.29 17.77
CA GLU A 217 7.96 0.27 19.09
C GLU A 217 6.84 -0.78 19.22
N PHE A 218 6.41 -1.39 18.10
CA PHE A 218 5.30 -2.36 18.09
C PHE A 218 5.73 -3.84 18.18
N ALA A 219 7.02 -4.15 18.26
CA ALA A 219 7.48 -5.53 18.44
C ALA A 219 7.35 -6.04 19.89
N ALA A 220 6.83 -5.24 20.85
CA ALA A 220 6.90 -5.52 22.27
C ALA A 220 5.57 -5.71 23.01
N THR A 221 4.42 -5.74 22.36
CA THR A 221 3.12 -5.78 23.06
C THR A 221 2.14 -6.87 22.63
N ASP A 222 2.63 -8.08 22.29
CA ASP A 222 1.74 -9.26 22.28
C ASP A 222 2.43 -10.45 22.96
N THR A 223 2.67 -10.29 24.27
CA THR A 223 2.94 -11.43 25.16
C THR A 223 2.17 -11.23 26.46
N VAL A 224 0.87 -11.53 26.46
CA VAL A 224 0.10 -11.98 27.62
C VAL A 224 -0.97 -12.96 27.15
#